data_2826b6c0e95c2cb02b88f15211868f41
#
_entry.id   2826b6c0e95c2cb02b88f15211868f41
#
_cell.length_a   1.000
_cell.length_b   1.000
_cell.length_c   1.000
_cell.angle_alpha   90.00
_cell.angle_beta   90.00
_cell.angle_gamma   90.00
#
_symmetry.space_group_name_H-M   'P 1'
#
loop_
_entity.id
_entity.type
_entity.pdbx_description
1 polymer ?
#
loop_
_entity_poly.entity_id
_entity_poly.type
_entity_poly.pdbx_seq_one_letter_code
_entity_poly.pdbx_strand_id
1 'polypeptide(L)'
;MSAADFHKEKKIMFHGSVIGKIISPVEITDEERPSGCTRKKATYTLCTGKDGLGKNKHFCIMDMVAIGGVAHKAEKKLKKGDHVYVVFHAEATDENGHFIFYVDEQTKMNYTPDTTF
;
A
#
# COMPACT_ATOMS: atom_id res chain seq x y z
N MET A 1 -24.44 0.01 -14.34
CA MET A 1 -24.09 0.97 -13.28
C MET A 1 -23.68 2.28 -13.90
N SER A 2 -24.21 3.39 -13.41
CA SER A 2 -23.79 4.70 -13.88
C SER A 2 -22.49 5.12 -13.20
N ALA A 3 -21.77 6.07 -13.81
CA ALA A 3 -20.55 6.60 -13.20
C ALA A 3 -20.80 7.21 -11.83
N ALA A 4 -21.96 7.84 -11.65
CA ALA A 4 -22.34 8.42 -10.36
C ALA A 4 -22.50 7.36 -9.28
N ASP A 5 -23.09 6.22 -9.63
CA ASP A 5 -23.24 5.12 -8.69
C ASP A 5 -21.91 4.50 -8.36
N PHE A 6 -21.03 4.39 -9.35
CA PHE A 6 -19.69 3.87 -9.12
C PHE A 6 -18.92 4.72 -8.11
N HIS A 7 -18.99 6.05 -8.23
CA HIS A 7 -18.28 6.94 -7.31
C HIS A 7 -18.90 6.99 -5.91
N LYS A 8 -20.19 6.74 -5.80
CA LYS A 8 -20.86 6.71 -4.49
C LYS A 8 -20.55 5.43 -3.74
N GLU A 9 -20.40 4.35 -4.45
CA GLU A 9 -20.11 3.04 -3.88
C GLU A 9 -18.64 2.74 -4.04
N LYS A 10 -17.88 2.85 -2.97
CA LYS A 10 -16.48 2.44 -3.02
C LYS A 10 -16.42 0.96 -3.30
N LYS A 11 -15.86 0.62 -4.45
CA LYS A 11 -15.75 -0.77 -4.87
C LYS A 11 -14.43 -1.35 -4.41
N ILE A 12 -14.51 -2.22 -3.41
CA ILE A 12 -13.36 -3.02 -3.02
C ILE A 12 -13.23 -4.15 -4.02
N MET A 13 -12.12 -4.18 -4.75
CA MET A 13 -11.87 -5.19 -5.77
C MET A 13 -11.41 -6.51 -5.15
N PHE A 14 -10.51 -6.42 -4.21
CA PHE A 14 -9.99 -7.60 -3.53
C PHE A 14 -9.19 -7.17 -2.29
N HIS A 15 -8.96 -8.14 -1.41
CA HIS A 15 -8.13 -7.99 -0.23
C HIS A 15 -6.91 -8.89 -0.37
N GLY A 16 -5.84 -8.51 0.28
CA GLY A 16 -4.66 -9.34 0.28
C GLY A 16 -3.70 -8.96 1.38
N SER A 17 -2.64 -9.73 1.46
CA SER A 17 -1.53 -9.42 2.34
C SER A 17 -0.22 -9.73 1.61
N VAL A 18 0.82 -9.03 1.99
CA VAL A 18 2.10 -9.15 1.32
C VAL A 18 3.23 -8.82 2.29
N ILE A 19 4.36 -9.46 2.09
CA ILE A 19 5.61 -9.11 2.76
C ILE A 19 6.50 -8.48 1.70
N GLY A 20 7.02 -7.30 1.99
CA GLY A 20 7.87 -6.62 1.03
C GLY A 20 8.86 -5.70 1.71
N LYS A 21 9.77 -5.19 0.89
CA LYS A 21 10.76 -4.20 1.31
C LYS A 21 10.35 -2.83 0.77
N ILE A 22 10.39 -1.82 1.61
CA ILE A 22 10.10 -0.45 1.17
C ILE A 22 11.29 0.05 0.36
N ILE A 23 11.06 0.34 -0.90
CA ILE A 23 12.12 0.74 -1.83
C ILE A 23 12.09 2.22 -2.19
N SER A 24 11.14 2.98 -1.63
CA SER A 24 11.04 4.41 -1.83
C SER A 24 10.98 5.12 -0.47
N PRO A 25 11.28 6.41 -0.41
CA PRO A 25 11.00 7.17 0.80
C PRO A 25 9.51 7.10 1.12
N VAL A 26 9.18 7.09 2.41
CA VAL A 26 7.78 7.22 2.82
C VAL A 26 7.41 8.69 2.72
N GLU A 27 6.53 9.01 1.80
CA GLU A 27 6.11 10.39 1.55
C GLU A 27 4.83 10.68 2.32
N ILE A 28 4.85 11.79 3.06
CA ILE A 28 3.72 12.18 3.88
C ILE A 28 3.11 13.46 3.32
N THR A 29 1.82 13.43 3.09
CA THR A 29 1.08 14.60 2.62
C THR A 29 -0.19 14.73 3.45
N ASP A 30 -0.79 15.91 3.41
CA ASP A 30 -2.09 16.14 4.01
C ASP A 30 -3.12 16.14 2.90
N GLU A 31 -4.17 15.35 3.09
CA GLU A 31 -5.25 15.25 2.14
C GLU A 31 -6.47 15.97 2.70
N GLU A 32 -7.01 16.92 1.94
CA GLU A 32 -8.21 17.62 2.33
C GLU A 32 -9.43 16.76 2.05
N ARG A 33 -10.29 16.63 3.05
CA ARG A 33 -11.52 15.88 2.94
C ARG A 33 -12.67 16.80 2.52
N PRO A 34 -13.72 16.26 1.90
CA PRO A 34 -14.90 17.07 1.54
C PRO A 34 -15.51 17.79 2.73
N SER A 35 -15.32 17.29 3.94
CA SER A 35 -15.80 17.92 5.16
C SER A 35 -14.99 19.15 5.57
N GLY A 36 -13.91 19.47 4.87
CA GLY A 36 -13.02 20.56 5.22
C GLY A 36 -11.92 20.19 6.18
N CYS A 37 -11.94 18.98 6.74
CA CYS A 37 -10.89 18.51 7.61
C CYS A 37 -9.76 17.90 6.77
N THR A 38 -8.54 17.95 7.29
CA THR A 38 -7.41 17.28 6.64
C THR A 38 -7.14 15.95 7.32
N ARG A 39 -6.57 15.02 6.58
CA ARG A 39 -6.08 13.76 7.13
C ARG A 39 -4.71 13.47 6.53
N LYS A 40 -3.91 12.75 7.29
CA LYS A 40 -2.58 12.38 6.84
C LYS A 40 -2.67 11.25 5.82
N LYS A 41 -1.82 11.36 4.79
CA LYS A 41 -1.70 10.33 3.76
C LYS A 41 -0.22 10.00 3.63
N ALA A 42 0.09 8.71 3.69
CA ALA A 42 1.45 8.22 3.49
C ALA A 42 1.47 7.32 2.26
N THR A 43 2.46 7.53 1.42
CA THR A 43 2.65 6.68 0.23
C THR A 43 4.06 6.12 0.24
N TYR A 44 4.17 4.85 -0.14
CA TYR A 44 5.46 4.21 -0.29
C TYR A 44 5.34 3.06 -1.28
N THR A 45 6.47 2.65 -1.82
CA THR A 45 6.52 1.59 -2.81
C THR A 45 7.15 0.35 -2.18
N LEU A 46 6.48 -0.78 -2.32
CA LEU A 46 6.98 -2.07 -1.87
C LEU A 46 7.51 -2.87 -3.03
N CYS A 47 8.62 -3.52 -2.79
CA CYS A 47 9.11 -4.59 -3.66
C CYS A 47 8.79 -5.91 -2.95
N THR A 48 7.91 -6.69 -3.55
CA THR A 48 7.44 -7.92 -2.93
C THR A 48 8.21 -9.11 -3.46
N GLY A 49 9.32 -9.34 -2.89
CA GLY A 49 10.03 -10.57 -3.09
C GLY A 49 10.50 -10.88 -4.50
N LYS A 50 11.27 -11.91 -4.53
CA LYS A 50 11.71 -12.60 -5.72
C LYS A 50 10.95 -13.90 -5.74
N ASP A 51 10.74 -14.47 -6.91
CA ASP A 51 10.16 -15.81 -6.95
C ASP A 51 11.10 -16.86 -6.36
N GLY A 52 12.28 -16.46 -6.06
CA GLY A 52 13.20 -17.20 -5.25
C GLY A 52 13.80 -18.43 -5.87
N LEU A 53 13.51 -18.67 -7.10
CA LEU A 53 13.99 -19.88 -7.75
C LEU A 53 15.13 -19.57 -8.72
N GLY A 54 16.19 -18.99 -8.17
CA GLY A 54 17.44 -18.86 -8.88
C GLY A 54 17.42 -17.87 -10.03
N LYS A 55 17.40 -18.36 -11.23
CA LYS A 55 17.65 -17.54 -12.41
C LYS A 55 16.52 -16.57 -12.75
N ASN A 56 15.30 -16.90 -12.37
CA ASN A 56 14.14 -16.09 -12.70
C ASN A 56 13.68 -15.30 -11.48
N LYS A 57 14.38 -14.20 -11.24
CA LYS A 57 14.03 -13.33 -10.12
C LYS A 57 12.92 -12.38 -10.56
N HIS A 58 11.72 -12.65 -10.09
CA HIS A 58 10.58 -11.80 -10.37
C HIS A 58 10.29 -10.89 -9.19
N PHE A 59 10.04 -9.63 -9.52
CA PHE A 59 9.67 -8.64 -8.52
C PHE A 59 8.29 -8.14 -8.84
N CYS A 60 7.50 -7.96 -7.81
CA CYS A 60 6.24 -7.24 -7.93
C CYS A 60 6.40 -5.91 -7.20
N ILE A 61 6.14 -4.83 -7.88
CA ILE A 61 6.24 -3.50 -7.32
C ILE A 61 4.82 -3.02 -7.06
N MET A 62 4.57 -2.60 -5.82
CA MET A 62 3.25 -2.16 -5.41
C MET A 62 3.34 -0.79 -4.75
N ASP A 63 2.57 0.16 -5.26
CA ASP A 63 2.46 1.48 -4.65
C ASP A 63 1.36 1.44 -3.60
N MET A 64 1.73 1.69 -2.35
CA MET A 64 0.82 1.58 -1.21
C MET A 64 0.39 2.96 -0.75
N VAL A 65 -0.89 3.07 -0.36
CA VAL A 65 -1.46 4.30 0.16
C VAL A 65 -2.03 4.02 1.54
N ALA A 66 -1.53 4.71 2.55
CA ALA A 66 -2.02 4.62 3.91
C ALA A 66 -2.67 5.96 4.28
N ILE A 67 -3.79 5.91 4.98
CA ILE A 67 -4.56 7.11 5.30
C ILE A 67 -4.90 7.13 6.78
N GLY A 68 -4.88 8.32 7.38
CA GLY A 68 -5.29 8.51 8.76
C GLY A 68 -4.32 7.91 9.75
N GLY A 69 -4.85 7.11 10.70
CA GLY A 69 -4.01 6.51 11.74
C GLY A 69 -2.94 5.59 11.20
N VAL A 70 -3.23 4.87 10.11
CA VAL A 70 -2.25 3.99 9.47
C VAL A 70 -1.12 4.83 8.88
N ALA A 71 -1.43 5.97 8.26
CA ALA A 71 -0.43 6.88 7.73
C ALA A 71 0.45 7.46 8.84
N HIS A 72 -0.16 7.81 9.96
CA HIS A 72 0.56 8.33 11.11
C HIS A 72 1.58 7.31 11.64
N LYS A 73 1.18 6.06 11.72
CA LYS A 73 2.08 4.98 12.13
C LYS A 73 3.21 4.77 11.12
N ALA A 74 2.90 4.88 9.83
CA ALA A 74 3.91 4.74 8.79
C ALA A 74 4.96 5.85 8.93
N GLU A 75 4.53 7.08 9.15
CA GLU A 75 5.44 8.20 9.34
C GLU A 75 6.42 7.96 10.48
N LYS A 76 5.91 7.43 11.59
CA LYS A 76 6.72 7.24 12.79
C LYS A 76 7.63 6.02 12.73
N LYS A 77 7.20 4.95 12.07
CA LYS A 77 7.84 3.65 12.21
C LYS A 77 8.47 3.08 10.96
N LEU A 78 8.10 3.60 9.79
CA LEU A 78 8.55 3.02 8.54
C LEU A 78 9.49 3.96 7.80
N LYS A 79 10.47 3.38 7.14
CA LYS A 79 11.41 4.13 6.30
C LYS A 79 11.88 3.23 5.16
N LYS A 80 12.47 3.85 4.16
CA LYS A 80 13.07 3.12 3.04
C LYS A 80 14.06 2.09 3.57
N GLY A 81 13.96 0.88 3.06
CA GLY A 81 14.80 -0.24 3.45
C GLY A 81 14.15 -1.18 4.44
N ASP A 82 13.07 -0.78 5.09
CA ASP A 82 12.39 -1.63 6.06
C ASP A 82 11.64 -2.75 5.35
N HIS A 83 11.61 -3.91 5.99
CA HIS A 83 10.75 -5.01 5.58
C HIS A 83 9.46 -4.91 6.37
N VAL A 84 8.34 -5.04 5.69
CA VAL A 84 7.03 -4.88 6.31
C VAL A 84 6.07 -5.97 5.86
N TYR A 85 5.16 -6.33 6.75
CA TYR A 85 4.00 -7.13 6.44
C TYR A 85 2.83 -6.17 6.30
N VAL A 86 2.16 -6.20 5.17
CA VAL A 86 1.06 -5.29 4.87
C VAL A 86 -0.19 -6.07 4.54
N VAL A 87 -1.29 -5.70 5.20
CA VAL A 87 -2.63 -6.14 4.84
C VAL A 87 -3.27 -4.99 4.10
N PHE A 88 -3.79 -5.25 2.93
CA PHE A 88 -4.32 -4.20 2.07
C PHE A 88 -5.62 -4.62 1.40
N HIS A 89 -6.32 -3.62 0.86
CA HIS A 89 -7.40 -3.87 -0.07
C HIS A 89 -7.21 -2.98 -1.30
N ALA A 90 -7.71 -3.43 -2.43
CA ALA A 90 -7.66 -2.67 -3.65
C ALA A 90 -9.04 -2.09 -3.93
N GLU A 91 -9.10 -0.79 -4.18
CA GLU A 91 -10.34 -0.09 -4.54
C GLU A 91 -10.24 0.39 -5.98
N ALA A 92 -11.33 0.21 -6.71
CA ALA A 92 -11.41 0.71 -8.07
C ALA A 92 -11.48 2.23 -8.07
N THR A 93 -10.69 2.85 -8.95
CA THR A 93 -10.67 4.32 -9.07
C THR A 93 -11.53 4.82 -10.21
N ASP A 94 -11.85 3.95 -11.16
CA ASP A 94 -12.68 4.30 -12.32
C ASP A 94 -13.31 3.05 -12.91
N GLU A 95 -14.06 3.22 -13.99
CA GLU A 95 -14.75 2.13 -14.64
C GLU A 95 -13.85 1.31 -15.57
N ASN A 96 -12.61 1.73 -15.76
CA ASN A 96 -11.69 1.11 -16.70
C ASN A 96 -10.75 0.09 -16.07
N GLY A 97 -10.99 -0.26 -14.81
CA GLY A 97 -10.18 -1.29 -14.14
C GLY A 97 -8.95 -0.78 -13.42
N HIS A 98 -8.77 0.53 -13.30
CA HIS A 98 -7.69 1.07 -12.49
C HIS A 98 -8.03 0.94 -11.01
N PHE A 99 -7.03 0.71 -10.18
CA PHE A 99 -7.25 0.56 -8.74
C PHE A 99 -6.07 1.08 -7.95
N ILE A 100 -6.34 1.32 -6.66
CA ILE A 100 -5.33 1.78 -5.71
C ILE A 100 -5.27 0.77 -4.57
N PHE A 101 -4.07 0.48 -4.08
CA PHE A 101 -3.86 -0.37 -2.92
C PHE A 101 -3.87 0.47 -1.65
N TYR A 102 -4.88 0.28 -0.83
CA TYR A 102 -4.97 0.96 0.47
C TYR A 102 -4.52 0.04 1.57
N VAL A 103 -3.67 0.56 2.44
CA VAL A 103 -3.13 -0.21 3.56
C VAL A 103 -4.15 -0.24 4.68
N ASP A 104 -4.58 -1.44 5.07
CA ASP A 104 -5.45 -1.64 6.22
C ASP A 104 -4.62 -1.79 7.49
N GLU A 105 -3.48 -2.45 7.36
CA GLU A 105 -2.61 -2.74 8.47
C GLU A 105 -1.18 -2.91 7.95
N GLN A 106 -0.21 -2.43 8.71
CA GLN A 106 1.19 -2.61 8.35
C GLN A 106 2.01 -2.83 9.60
N THR A 107 2.94 -3.76 9.53
CA THR A 107 3.79 -4.12 10.66
C THR A 107 5.23 -4.22 10.19
N LYS A 108 6.09 -3.41 10.80
CA LYS A 108 7.53 -3.50 10.52
C LYS A 108 8.05 -4.81 11.06
N MET A 109 8.80 -5.53 10.25
CA MET A 109 9.40 -6.78 10.67
C MET A 109 10.72 -6.50 11.38
N ASN A 110 10.89 -7.14 12.53
CA ASN A 110 12.08 -6.96 13.34
C ASN A 110 13.28 -7.77 12.87
N TYR A 111 13.11 -8.53 11.81
CA TYR A 111 14.17 -9.34 11.24
C TYR A 111 14.08 -9.25 9.72
N THR A 112 15.18 -9.49 9.06
CA THR A 112 15.19 -9.56 7.61
C THR A 112 14.67 -10.94 7.21
N PRO A 113 13.56 -11.01 6.45
CA PRO A 113 13.08 -12.29 5.95
C PRO A 113 14.18 -12.98 5.13
N ASP A 114 14.15 -14.30 5.12
CA ASP A 114 15.05 -15.05 4.29
C ASP A 114 14.77 -14.73 2.83
N THR A 115 15.74 -14.13 2.19
CA THR A 115 15.60 -13.69 0.80
C THR A 115 16.28 -14.62 -0.17
N THR A 116 16.63 -15.79 0.27
CA THR A 116 17.20 -16.78 -0.64
C THR A 116 16.14 -17.42 -1.53
N PHE A 117 14.93 -17.09 -1.29
CA PHE A 117 13.83 -17.51 -2.16
C PHE A 117 13.82 -16.68 -3.44
#